data_b8640e51ff05cf97751689b86529a0a6
#
_entry.id   b8640e51ff05cf97751689b86529a0a6
#
_cell.length_a   1.000
_cell.length_b   1.000
_cell.length_c   1.000
_cell.angle_alpha   90.00
_cell.angle_beta   90.00
_cell.angle_gamma   90.00
#
_symmetry.space_group_name_H-M   'P 1'
#
loop_
_entity.id
_entity.type
_entity.pdbx_description
1 polymer ?
#
loop_
_entity_poly.entity_id
_entity_poly.type
_entity_poly.pdbx_seq_one_letter_code
_entity_poly.pdbx_strand_id
1 'polypeptide(L)'
;MNIKKRLFLQNDPYDRSQSDLFLSCVKENIAYQIENCREYAEILDDFDFTIDQIDSEKDLWKIPMLPSLFFKNNDIYSVKNNKKGTIKATSSGTQGSKSNILIDREALILGIRMMFKFFKFHRLLSSVPTNYIVLGYQPSRHLNLGAAKTAYGTTFFAPPLHRVYALKNTGNSYEINASGIKKALLDYSKVGLPVRFVGFPAYMYFLVSELKKNDIKLKLNKRSKVLLGGGWKQFSNEKIDEEEFYSLIQETLGIKRDNCYEFFSAVEHPIPYCKCKNGNFHITAYSKVIVRDVKTLKPIENGKKGILNFITPLVKSMPLVSVATDDIAELYETRECGCGIASPYFKLFGRAGIGKVKTCAASAAEFLGGNKDESV
;
A
#
# COMPACT_ATOMS: atom_id res chain seq x y z
N MET A 1 28.11 -10.04 -5.02
CA MET A 1 26.85 -9.26 -5.16
C MET A 1 26.32 -9.03 -3.76
N ASN A 2 26.00 -7.79 -3.37
CA ASN A 2 25.45 -7.44 -2.05
C ASN A 2 24.22 -8.31 -1.75
N ILE A 3 24.14 -8.89 -0.53
CA ILE A 3 23.07 -9.82 -0.13
C ILE A 3 21.68 -9.19 -0.24
N LYS A 4 21.54 -7.90 0.10
CA LYS A 4 20.31 -7.13 -0.05
C LYS A 4 19.85 -7.08 -1.51
N LYS A 5 20.76 -6.89 -2.48
CA LYS A 5 20.44 -6.97 -3.91
C LYS A 5 19.95 -8.35 -4.32
N ARG A 6 20.56 -9.43 -3.79
CA ARG A 6 20.09 -10.79 -4.06
C ARG A 6 18.66 -11.00 -3.60
N LEU A 7 18.33 -10.56 -2.38
CA LEU A 7 16.98 -10.65 -1.81
C LEU A 7 15.95 -9.93 -2.69
N PHE A 8 16.17 -8.64 -2.97
CA PHE A 8 15.16 -7.80 -3.66
C PHE A 8 15.12 -7.99 -5.19
N LEU A 9 16.04 -8.74 -5.78
CA LEU A 9 16.07 -9.01 -7.21
C LEU A 9 15.66 -10.43 -7.60
N GLN A 10 15.25 -11.27 -6.65
CA GLN A 10 14.74 -12.60 -6.94
C GLN A 10 13.53 -12.57 -7.88
N ASN A 11 13.36 -13.62 -8.68
CA ASN A 11 12.38 -13.63 -9.76
C ASN A 11 10.94 -13.83 -9.26
N ASP A 12 10.77 -14.70 -8.28
CA ASP A 12 9.49 -14.95 -7.63
C ASP A 12 9.40 -14.12 -6.33
N PRO A 13 8.49 -13.14 -6.25
CA PRO A 13 8.32 -12.33 -5.05
C PRO A 13 7.80 -13.10 -3.83
N TYR A 14 7.35 -14.33 -4.02
CA TYR A 14 6.82 -15.19 -2.96
C TYR A 14 7.71 -16.38 -2.62
N ASP A 15 8.85 -16.54 -3.30
CA ASP A 15 9.83 -17.59 -3.00
C ASP A 15 10.54 -17.28 -1.67
N ARG A 16 10.23 -18.06 -0.65
CA ARG A 16 10.79 -17.95 0.69
C ARG A 16 11.87 -19.00 0.99
N SER A 17 12.36 -19.68 -0.03
CA SER A 17 13.44 -20.68 0.11
C SER A 17 14.76 -20.08 0.63
N GLN A 18 14.93 -18.75 0.54
CA GLN A 18 16.10 -18.02 0.99
C GLN A 18 15.86 -17.28 2.33
N SER A 19 15.28 -17.97 3.31
CA SER A 19 15.03 -17.42 4.65
C SER A 19 16.30 -16.89 5.32
N ASP A 20 17.44 -17.61 5.20
CA ASP A 20 18.71 -17.19 5.77
C ASP A 20 19.23 -15.89 5.14
N LEU A 21 18.97 -15.69 3.84
CA LEU A 21 19.32 -14.45 3.16
C LEU A 21 18.50 -13.27 3.68
N PHE A 22 17.18 -13.47 3.90
CA PHE A 22 16.32 -12.46 4.50
C PHE A 22 16.79 -12.11 5.93
N LEU A 23 17.04 -13.12 6.76
CA LEU A 23 17.55 -12.97 8.11
C LEU A 23 18.86 -12.18 8.15
N SER A 24 19.83 -12.56 7.30
CA SER A 24 21.12 -11.87 7.18
C SER A 24 20.94 -10.39 6.79
N CYS A 25 20.05 -10.11 5.83
CA CYS A 25 19.75 -8.71 5.44
C CYS A 25 19.12 -7.90 6.57
N VAL A 26 18.25 -8.53 7.39
CA VAL A 26 17.64 -7.87 8.56
C VAL A 26 18.71 -7.55 9.61
N LYS A 27 19.57 -8.53 9.95
CA LYS A 27 20.68 -8.32 10.90
C LYS A 27 21.64 -7.22 10.43
N GLU A 28 22.04 -7.22 9.15
CA GLU A 28 22.89 -6.15 8.59
C GLU A 28 22.21 -4.77 8.69
N ASN A 29 20.89 -4.71 8.46
CA ASN A 29 20.18 -3.43 8.56
C ASN A 29 20.11 -2.96 10.01
N ILE A 30 19.82 -3.84 10.98
CA ILE A 30 19.81 -3.48 12.41
C ILE A 30 21.19 -2.97 12.83
N ALA A 31 22.26 -3.68 12.51
CA ALA A 31 23.62 -3.26 12.81
C ALA A 31 23.92 -1.86 12.24
N TYR A 32 23.54 -1.64 10.98
CA TYR A 32 23.68 -0.32 10.36
C TYR A 32 22.88 0.77 11.11
N GLN A 33 21.65 0.48 11.53
CA GLN A 33 20.81 1.43 12.27
C GLN A 33 21.43 1.77 13.64
N ILE A 34 21.95 0.78 14.37
CA ILE A 34 22.64 0.98 15.67
C ILE A 34 23.82 1.93 15.49
N GLU A 35 24.64 1.75 14.45
CA GLU A 35 25.81 2.59 14.19
C GLU A 35 25.44 4.01 13.72
N ASN A 36 24.31 4.21 13.04
CA ASN A 36 24.01 5.44 12.32
C ASN A 36 22.77 6.20 12.82
N CYS A 37 22.06 5.69 13.83
CA CYS A 37 20.91 6.33 14.47
C CYS A 37 20.97 6.11 15.98
N ARG A 38 21.47 7.13 16.70
CA ARG A 38 21.66 7.06 18.15
C ARG A 38 20.33 6.79 18.88
N GLU A 39 19.29 7.49 18.49
CA GLU A 39 17.96 7.35 19.12
C GLU A 39 17.40 5.93 18.97
N TYR A 40 17.68 5.28 17.84
CA TYR A 40 17.27 3.89 17.66
C TYR A 40 18.10 2.91 18.49
N ALA A 41 19.42 3.17 18.61
CA ALA A 41 20.30 2.38 19.49
C ALA A 41 19.85 2.47 20.96
N GLU A 42 19.53 3.68 21.44
CA GLU A 42 19.00 3.90 22.78
C GLU A 42 17.66 3.16 23.00
N ILE A 43 16.74 3.18 22.01
CA ILE A 43 15.48 2.40 22.09
C ILE A 43 15.76 0.89 22.18
N LEU A 44 16.70 0.35 21.41
CA LEU A 44 17.02 -1.06 21.47
C LEU A 44 17.61 -1.46 22.83
N ASP A 45 18.43 -0.60 23.42
CA ASP A 45 19.02 -0.77 24.75
C ASP A 45 17.95 -0.74 25.85
N ASP A 46 17.00 0.20 25.78
CA ASP A 46 15.83 0.28 26.68
C ASP A 46 14.98 -1.00 26.69
N PHE A 47 14.99 -1.75 25.58
CA PHE A 47 14.30 -3.03 25.45
C PHE A 47 15.21 -4.25 25.71
N ASP A 48 16.42 -4.06 26.22
CA ASP A 48 17.43 -5.13 26.41
C ASP A 48 17.63 -5.99 25.14
N PHE A 49 17.54 -5.37 23.95
CA PHE A 49 17.63 -6.10 22.70
C PHE A 49 19.04 -6.03 22.09
N THR A 50 19.59 -7.22 21.77
CA THR A 50 20.82 -7.36 20.99
C THR A 50 20.59 -8.22 19.74
N ILE A 51 21.41 -8.02 18.69
CA ILE A 51 21.31 -8.78 17.43
C ILE A 51 21.54 -10.28 17.65
N ASP A 52 22.32 -10.65 18.65
CA ASP A 52 22.63 -12.05 18.98
C ASP A 52 21.44 -12.83 19.54
N GLN A 53 20.37 -12.15 19.93
CA GLN A 53 19.11 -12.80 20.32
C GLN A 53 18.33 -13.35 19.13
N ILE A 54 18.78 -13.09 17.89
CA ILE A 54 18.10 -13.54 16.67
C ILE A 54 18.94 -14.65 16.03
N ASP A 55 18.55 -15.91 16.20
CA ASP A 55 19.19 -17.04 15.54
C ASP A 55 18.48 -17.48 14.26
N SER A 56 17.18 -17.24 14.18
CA SER A 56 16.33 -17.67 13.07
C SER A 56 15.23 -16.66 12.74
N GLU A 57 14.50 -16.84 11.64
CA GLU A 57 13.32 -16.04 11.33
C GLU A 57 12.23 -16.11 12.44
N LYS A 58 12.23 -17.16 13.26
CA LYS A 58 11.29 -17.30 14.38
C LYS A 58 11.58 -16.30 15.50
N ASP A 59 12.80 -15.79 15.58
CA ASP A 59 13.21 -14.85 16.61
C ASP A 59 12.99 -13.40 16.22
N LEU A 60 12.62 -13.12 14.98
CA LEU A 60 12.43 -11.76 14.47
C LEU A 60 11.38 -10.96 15.25
N TRP A 61 10.47 -11.62 15.97
CA TRP A 61 9.52 -10.94 16.85
C TRP A 61 10.18 -10.27 18.05
N LYS A 62 11.39 -10.67 18.43
CA LYS A 62 12.15 -10.07 19.54
C LYS A 62 12.61 -8.65 19.20
N ILE A 63 12.72 -8.31 17.89
CA ILE A 63 13.06 -6.95 17.46
C ILE A 63 12.00 -5.97 17.98
N PRO A 64 12.38 -4.96 18.78
CA PRO A 64 11.47 -3.91 19.21
C PRO A 64 10.77 -3.28 18.01
N MET A 65 9.44 -3.23 18.07
CA MET A 65 8.67 -2.63 16.98
C MET A 65 8.43 -1.14 17.26
N LEU A 66 8.58 -0.32 16.23
CA LEU A 66 8.22 1.10 16.30
C LEU A 66 6.79 1.27 15.73
N PRO A 67 5.85 1.83 16.52
CA PRO A 67 4.52 2.14 16.00
C PRO A 67 4.58 3.15 14.86
N SER A 68 3.68 3.05 13.88
CA SER A 68 3.58 4.05 12.80
C SER A 68 3.37 5.48 13.33
N LEU A 69 2.70 5.62 14.48
CA LEU A 69 2.51 6.89 15.19
C LEU A 69 3.85 7.51 15.65
N PHE A 70 4.84 6.68 15.99
CA PHE A 70 6.16 7.15 16.38
C PHE A 70 6.79 8.04 15.29
N PHE A 71 6.71 7.63 14.03
CA PHE A 71 7.25 8.37 12.88
C PHE A 71 6.42 9.61 12.48
N LYS A 72 5.26 9.81 13.10
CA LYS A 72 4.48 11.04 12.96
C LYS A 72 4.93 12.11 13.94
N ASN A 73 5.44 11.69 15.09
CA ASN A 73 5.80 12.55 16.21
C ASN A 73 7.32 12.77 16.32
N ASN A 74 8.12 11.88 15.71
CA ASN A 74 9.56 11.90 15.82
C ASN A 74 10.23 11.87 14.45
N ASP A 75 11.14 12.81 14.22
CA ASP A 75 11.98 12.88 13.02
C ASP A 75 13.33 12.22 13.32
N ILE A 76 13.41 10.88 13.18
CA ILE A 76 14.65 10.11 13.36
C ILE A 76 15.21 9.62 12.03
N TYR A 77 16.50 9.82 11.84
CA TYR A 77 17.17 9.51 10.58
C TYR A 77 18.52 8.85 10.83
N SER A 78 18.82 7.82 10.03
CA SER A 78 20.08 7.08 10.09
C SER A 78 21.16 7.66 9.16
N VAL A 79 20.86 8.75 8.45
CA VAL A 79 21.80 9.42 7.53
C VAL A 79 22.15 10.79 8.09
N LYS A 80 23.38 10.94 8.62
CA LYS A 80 23.90 12.23 9.08
C LYS A 80 23.89 13.23 7.90
N ASN A 81 23.06 14.26 7.99
CA ASN A 81 23.07 15.51 7.21
C ASN A 81 23.12 15.43 5.68
N ASN A 82 23.04 14.26 5.06
CA ASN A 82 23.16 14.15 3.62
C ASN A 82 21.82 13.71 2.99
N LYS A 83 20.84 14.64 2.99
CA LYS A 83 19.54 14.47 2.30
C LYS A 83 19.67 14.39 0.77
N LYS A 84 20.90 14.52 0.21
CA LYS A 84 21.15 14.37 -1.22
C LYS A 84 20.92 12.92 -1.64
N GLY A 85 19.94 12.71 -2.52
CA GLY A 85 19.59 11.40 -3.05
C GLY A 85 18.53 10.63 -2.27
N THR A 86 17.90 11.21 -1.24
CA THR A 86 16.72 10.65 -0.59
C THR A 86 15.44 11.24 -1.17
N ILE A 87 14.37 10.42 -1.17
CA ILE A 87 13.02 10.87 -1.52
C ILE A 87 12.17 10.92 -0.27
N LYS A 88 11.55 12.07 -0.02
CA LYS A 88 10.58 12.25 1.05
C LYS A 88 9.21 11.71 0.60
N ALA A 89 8.64 10.81 1.39
CA ALA A 89 7.27 10.35 1.27
C ALA A 89 6.51 10.69 2.56
N THR A 90 5.28 11.20 2.43
CA THR A 90 4.44 11.52 3.59
C THR A 90 3.21 10.63 3.60
N SER A 91 2.80 10.18 4.79
CA SER A 91 1.54 9.49 4.96
C SER A 91 0.36 10.44 4.73
N SER A 92 -0.83 9.87 4.45
CA SER A 92 -2.04 10.67 4.19
C SER A 92 -2.61 11.40 5.42
N GLY A 93 -2.03 11.19 6.60
CA GLY A 93 -2.35 11.92 7.82
C GLY A 93 -3.83 11.92 8.18
N THR A 94 -4.35 10.79 8.66
CA THR A 94 -5.77 10.65 9.01
C THR A 94 -6.16 11.34 10.34
N GLN A 95 -5.17 11.83 11.10
CA GLN A 95 -5.36 12.47 12.41
C GLN A 95 -4.56 13.79 12.54
N GLY A 96 -4.34 14.50 11.42
CA GLY A 96 -3.65 15.80 11.44
C GLY A 96 -2.11 15.74 11.38
N SER A 97 -1.45 14.70 11.91
CA SER A 97 0.00 14.51 11.82
C SER A 97 0.37 13.56 10.68
N LYS A 98 1.43 13.91 9.92
CA LYS A 98 1.93 13.13 8.78
C LYS A 98 3.29 12.54 9.11
N SER A 99 3.50 11.25 8.86
CA SER A 99 4.84 10.67 8.91
C SER A 99 5.72 11.25 7.80
N ASN A 100 6.94 11.62 8.14
CA ASN A 100 7.95 12.07 7.19
C ASN A 100 8.95 10.95 6.94
N ILE A 101 8.69 10.12 5.94
CA ILE A 101 9.56 8.99 5.63
C ILE A 101 10.57 9.39 4.56
N LEU A 102 11.85 9.17 4.83
CA LEU A 102 12.93 9.29 3.86
C LEU A 102 13.27 7.92 3.31
N ILE A 103 13.33 7.83 1.99
CA ILE A 103 13.73 6.61 1.28
C ILE A 103 15.07 6.89 0.61
N ASP A 104 16.12 6.15 0.98
CA ASP A 104 17.44 6.30 0.38
C ASP A 104 17.46 5.79 -1.07
N ARG A 105 18.52 6.22 -1.80
CA ARG A 105 18.66 5.92 -3.23
C ARG A 105 18.74 4.41 -3.51
N GLU A 106 19.40 3.63 -2.64
CA GLU A 106 19.47 2.18 -2.80
C GLU A 106 18.08 1.56 -2.63
N ALA A 107 17.37 1.91 -1.55
CA ALA A 107 16.01 1.45 -1.29
C ALA A 107 15.06 1.82 -2.42
N LEU A 108 15.18 3.03 -3.00
CA LEU A 108 14.38 3.44 -4.15
C LEU A 108 14.63 2.56 -5.37
N ILE A 109 15.90 2.34 -5.74
CA ILE A 109 16.26 1.52 -6.91
C ILE A 109 15.79 0.07 -6.72
N LEU A 110 16.03 -0.50 -5.53
CA LEU A 110 15.59 -1.86 -5.20
C LEU A 110 14.06 -1.94 -5.16
N GLY A 111 13.40 -0.95 -4.58
CA GLY A 111 11.94 -0.86 -4.54
C GLY A 111 11.32 -0.83 -5.94
N ILE A 112 11.85 -0.03 -6.86
CA ILE A 112 11.37 0.01 -8.26
C ILE A 112 11.52 -1.36 -8.91
N ARG A 113 12.68 -1.99 -8.78
CA ARG A 113 12.95 -3.32 -9.37
C ARG A 113 12.07 -4.41 -8.74
N MET A 114 11.90 -4.38 -7.42
CA MET A 114 10.97 -5.24 -6.69
C MET A 114 9.54 -5.09 -7.25
N MET A 115 9.07 -3.85 -7.43
CA MET A 115 7.75 -3.57 -7.99
C MET A 115 7.59 -4.16 -9.40
N PHE A 116 8.61 -4.06 -10.27
CA PHE A 116 8.55 -4.70 -11.58
C PHE A 116 8.40 -6.22 -11.48
N LYS A 117 9.15 -6.90 -10.60
CA LYS A 117 9.02 -8.34 -10.38
C LYS A 117 7.64 -8.70 -9.85
N PHE A 118 7.16 -7.95 -8.85
CA PHE A 118 5.85 -8.13 -8.25
C PHE A 118 4.71 -7.96 -9.27
N PHE A 119 4.73 -6.89 -10.06
CA PHE A 119 3.72 -6.64 -11.11
C PHE A 119 3.81 -7.65 -12.25
N LYS A 120 5.02 -8.14 -12.58
CA LYS A 120 5.20 -9.23 -13.56
C LYS A 120 4.52 -10.51 -13.06
N PHE A 121 4.74 -10.90 -11.81
CA PHE A 121 4.12 -12.07 -11.20
C PHE A 121 2.59 -12.01 -11.28
N HIS A 122 2.01 -10.87 -10.92
CA HIS A 122 0.56 -10.62 -10.97
C HIS A 122 0.03 -10.32 -12.38
N ARG A 123 0.82 -10.49 -13.45
CA ARG A 123 0.44 -10.22 -14.85
C ARG A 123 -0.13 -8.80 -15.07
N LEU A 124 0.45 -7.83 -14.37
CA LEU A 124 0.06 -6.43 -14.44
C LEU A 124 0.93 -5.59 -15.38
N LEU A 125 2.06 -6.10 -15.84
CA LEU A 125 2.84 -5.48 -16.90
C LEU A 125 2.15 -5.67 -18.25
N SER A 126 2.19 -4.65 -19.09
CA SER A 126 1.62 -4.69 -20.44
C SER A 126 2.43 -3.80 -21.38
N SER A 127 2.59 -4.23 -22.62
CA SER A 127 3.11 -3.40 -23.72
C SER A 127 2.00 -2.65 -24.49
N VAL A 128 0.73 -2.95 -24.17
CA VAL A 128 -0.41 -2.33 -24.84
C VAL A 128 -0.64 -0.93 -24.29
N PRO A 129 -0.72 0.10 -25.17
CA PRO A 129 -1.08 1.45 -24.76
C PRO A 129 -2.41 1.49 -24.00
N THR A 130 -2.43 2.21 -22.90
CA THR A 130 -3.51 2.12 -21.91
C THR A 130 -3.92 3.51 -21.44
N ASN A 131 -5.23 3.74 -21.33
CA ASN A 131 -5.78 4.92 -20.69
C ASN A 131 -5.91 4.72 -19.18
N TYR A 132 -5.69 5.76 -18.40
CA TYR A 132 -5.74 5.69 -16.94
C TYR A 132 -6.79 6.62 -16.35
N ILE A 133 -7.60 6.09 -15.45
CA ILE A 133 -8.43 6.84 -14.50
C ILE A 133 -7.80 6.67 -13.12
N VAL A 134 -7.18 7.74 -12.63
CA VAL A 134 -6.52 7.74 -11.33
C VAL A 134 -7.51 8.23 -10.29
N LEU A 135 -7.96 7.31 -9.45
CA LEU A 135 -8.94 7.52 -8.38
C LEU A 135 -8.23 8.06 -7.13
N GLY A 136 -7.67 9.26 -7.27
CA GLY A 136 -6.86 9.92 -6.27
C GLY A 136 -6.33 11.26 -6.78
N TYR A 137 -5.30 11.75 -6.12
CA TYR A 137 -4.72 13.07 -6.35
C TYR A 137 -3.86 13.13 -7.63
N GLN A 138 -4.03 14.19 -8.41
CA GLN A 138 -3.09 14.55 -9.45
C GLN A 138 -1.75 14.94 -8.80
N PRO A 139 -0.59 14.45 -9.29
CA PRO A 139 0.71 14.84 -8.76
C PRO A 139 0.92 16.36 -8.81
N SER A 140 1.52 16.88 -7.75
CA SER A 140 1.92 18.29 -7.63
C SER A 140 3.35 18.37 -7.12
N ARG A 141 4.07 19.42 -7.49
CA ARG A 141 5.40 19.71 -6.94
C ARG A 141 5.37 19.99 -5.44
N HIS A 142 4.24 20.47 -4.94
CA HIS A 142 4.04 20.86 -3.54
C HIS A 142 3.45 19.73 -2.68
N LEU A 143 2.91 18.67 -3.29
CA LEU A 143 2.27 17.57 -2.56
C LEU A 143 3.15 16.32 -2.57
N ASN A 144 3.71 15.97 -1.41
CA ASN A 144 4.56 14.80 -1.23
C ASN A 144 3.80 13.56 -0.70
N LEU A 145 2.50 13.44 -0.99
CA LEU A 145 1.71 12.28 -0.58
C LEU A 145 2.22 10.99 -1.23
N GLY A 146 2.59 10.01 -0.40
CA GLY A 146 3.06 8.70 -0.85
C GLY A 146 2.04 8.00 -1.75
N ALA A 147 0.75 8.06 -1.40
CA ALA A 147 -0.33 7.47 -2.20
C ALA A 147 -0.43 8.08 -3.61
N ALA A 148 -0.27 9.41 -3.76
CA ALA A 148 -0.28 10.06 -5.07
C ALA A 148 0.93 9.64 -5.92
N LYS A 149 2.12 9.57 -5.31
CA LYS A 149 3.35 9.12 -5.99
C LYS A 149 3.24 7.64 -6.41
N THR A 150 2.70 6.78 -5.55
CA THR A 150 2.49 5.36 -5.85
C THR A 150 1.48 5.18 -6.98
N ALA A 151 0.33 5.86 -6.92
CA ALA A 151 -0.69 5.79 -7.96
C ALA A 151 -0.12 6.28 -9.32
N TYR A 152 0.62 7.38 -9.33
CA TYR A 152 1.29 7.88 -10.53
C TYR A 152 2.34 6.89 -11.05
N GLY A 153 3.21 6.36 -10.18
CA GLY A 153 4.21 5.35 -10.54
C GLY A 153 3.60 4.09 -11.14
N THR A 154 2.45 3.66 -10.62
CA THR A 154 1.71 2.50 -11.14
C THR A 154 1.24 2.69 -12.58
N THR A 155 1.07 3.93 -13.05
CA THR A 155 0.68 4.19 -14.44
C THR A 155 1.78 3.90 -15.46
N PHE A 156 3.01 3.60 -15.05
CA PHE A 156 4.11 3.25 -15.95
C PHE A 156 4.25 1.75 -16.21
N PHE A 157 3.42 0.91 -15.59
CA PHE A 157 3.43 -0.54 -15.83
C PHE A 157 2.67 -0.98 -17.09
N ALA A 158 2.04 -0.04 -17.79
CA ALA A 158 1.66 -0.13 -19.20
C ALA A 158 1.90 1.24 -19.85
N PRO A 159 2.21 1.32 -21.16
CA PRO A 159 2.43 2.61 -21.83
C PRO A 159 1.21 3.53 -21.66
N PRO A 160 1.32 4.66 -20.94
CA PRO A 160 0.18 5.51 -20.67
C PRO A 160 -0.11 6.43 -21.85
N LEU A 161 -1.35 6.40 -22.37
CA LEU A 161 -1.82 7.35 -23.36
C LEU A 161 -2.33 8.63 -22.68
N HIS A 162 -3.36 8.47 -21.86
CA HIS A 162 -3.95 9.60 -21.14
C HIS A 162 -4.10 9.23 -19.65
N ARG A 163 -4.07 10.26 -18.81
CA ARG A 163 -4.34 10.14 -17.38
C ARG A 163 -5.38 11.18 -16.99
N VAL A 164 -6.47 10.74 -16.39
CA VAL A 164 -7.47 11.62 -15.79
C VAL A 164 -7.53 11.32 -14.29
N TYR A 165 -7.53 12.35 -13.48
CA TYR A 165 -7.45 12.25 -12.02
C TYR A 165 -8.78 12.64 -11.38
N ALA A 166 -9.18 11.92 -10.32
CA ALA A 166 -10.36 12.22 -9.54
C ALA A 166 -10.23 13.55 -8.79
N LEU A 167 -9.03 13.85 -8.30
CA LEU A 167 -8.70 15.11 -7.64
C LEU A 167 -7.69 15.88 -8.50
N LYS A 168 -8.17 16.87 -9.23
CA LYS A 168 -7.38 17.71 -10.13
C LYS A 168 -6.68 18.81 -9.33
N ASN A 169 -5.41 19.03 -9.62
CA ASN A 169 -4.64 20.10 -9.02
C ASN A 169 -5.00 21.44 -9.69
N THR A 170 -5.37 22.43 -8.88
CA THR A 170 -5.69 23.82 -9.32
C THR A 170 -4.57 24.81 -8.97
N GLY A 171 -3.39 24.32 -8.60
CA GLY A 171 -2.25 25.11 -8.15
C GLY A 171 -2.17 25.16 -6.62
N ASN A 172 -3.15 25.75 -5.97
CA ASN A 172 -3.18 25.92 -4.50
C ASN A 172 -4.05 24.90 -3.77
N SER A 173 -4.93 24.21 -4.47
CA SER A 173 -5.90 23.25 -3.93
C SER A 173 -6.15 22.07 -4.86
N TYR A 174 -7.07 21.22 -4.46
CA TYR A 174 -7.57 20.12 -5.28
C TYR A 174 -9.07 20.23 -5.44
N GLU A 175 -9.53 20.03 -6.67
CA GLU A 175 -10.95 20.01 -7.03
C GLU A 175 -11.35 18.62 -7.52
N ILE A 176 -12.60 18.24 -7.21
CA ILE A 176 -13.19 17.00 -7.71
C ILE A 176 -13.47 17.12 -9.20
N ASN A 177 -13.01 16.14 -9.95
CA ASN A 177 -13.13 16.09 -11.40
C ASN A 177 -14.10 14.99 -11.87
N ALA A 178 -15.29 14.93 -11.27
CA ALA A 178 -16.28 13.89 -11.59
C ALA A 178 -16.71 13.95 -13.07
N SER A 179 -17.04 15.17 -13.57
CA SER A 179 -17.42 15.38 -14.96
C SER A 179 -16.32 14.99 -15.96
N GLY A 180 -15.06 15.33 -15.65
CA GLY A 180 -13.90 14.96 -16.47
C GLY A 180 -13.67 13.45 -16.52
N ILE A 181 -13.85 12.75 -15.41
CA ILE A 181 -13.78 11.27 -15.36
C ILE A 181 -14.90 10.66 -16.18
N LYS A 182 -16.14 11.11 -16.01
CA LYS A 182 -17.30 10.59 -16.75
C LYS A 182 -17.10 10.78 -18.26
N LYS A 183 -16.69 11.98 -18.69
CA LYS A 183 -16.38 12.27 -20.10
C LYS A 183 -15.27 11.36 -20.63
N ALA A 184 -14.13 11.30 -19.94
CA ALA A 184 -13.00 10.46 -20.35
C ALA A 184 -13.40 8.98 -20.46
N LEU A 185 -14.19 8.47 -19.51
CA LEU A 185 -14.64 7.09 -19.51
C LEU A 185 -15.53 6.76 -20.71
N LEU A 186 -16.46 7.67 -21.07
CA LEU A 186 -17.29 7.56 -22.27
C LEU A 186 -16.44 7.58 -23.55
N ASP A 187 -15.44 8.46 -23.63
CA ASP A 187 -14.54 8.54 -24.78
C ASP A 187 -13.66 7.28 -24.89
N TYR A 188 -13.10 6.79 -23.77
CA TYR A 188 -12.26 5.59 -23.76
C TYR A 188 -13.03 4.31 -24.11
N SER A 189 -14.32 4.24 -23.75
CA SER A 189 -15.17 3.11 -24.13
C SER A 189 -15.36 2.95 -25.64
N LYS A 190 -15.31 4.07 -26.37
CA LYS A 190 -15.44 4.10 -27.86
C LYS A 190 -14.13 3.74 -28.57
N VAL A 191 -12.98 4.08 -27.97
CA VAL A 191 -11.66 3.84 -28.57
C VAL A 191 -11.24 2.37 -28.56
N GLY A 192 -11.82 1.56 -27.67
CA GLY A 192 -11.55 0.12 -27.59
C GLY A 192 -10.18 -0.26 -27.00
N LEU A 193 -9.38 0.70 -26.51
CA LEU A 193 -8.13 0.44 -25.80
C LEU A 193 -8.39 0.13 -24.32
N PRO A 194 -7.47 -0.60 -23.66
CA PRO A 194 -7.59 -0.89 -22.24
C PRO A 194 -7.68 0.38 -21.38
N VAL A 195 -8.49 0.32 -20.33
CA VAL A 195 -8.57 1.33 -19.28
C VAL A 195 -8.10 0.72 -17.96
N ARG A 196 -7.22 1.41 -17.26
CA ARG A 196 -6.80 1.05 -15.89
C ARG A 196 -7.31 2.07 -14.89
N PHE A 197 -8.02 1.59 -13.90
CA PHE A 197 -8.41 2.35 -12.72
C PHE A 197 -7.36 2.12 -11.64
N VAL A 198 -6.81 3.19 -11.08
CA VAL A 198 -5.75 3.12 -10.07
C VAL A 198 -6.07 4.06 -8.93
N GLY A 199 -6.16 3.56 -7.69
CA GLY A 199 -6.36 4.43 -6.53
C GLY A 199 -7.24 3.83 -5.45
N PHE A 200 -8.06 4.68 -4.81
CA PHE A 200 -8.83 4.29 -3.63
C PHE A 200 -10.14 3.58 -3.96
N PRO A 201 -10.48 2.49 -3.24
CA PRO A 201 -11.73 1.75 -3.47
C PRO A 201 -12.98 2.61 -3.29
N ALA A 202 -13.02 3.54 -2.35
CA ALA A 202 -14.16 4.43 -2.16
C ALA A 202 -14.48 5.26 -3.42
N TYR A 203 -13.47 5.84 -4.08
CA TYR A 203 -13.69 6.59 -5.32
C TYR A 203 -14.16 5.69 -6.46
N MET A 204 -13.71 4.43 -6.49
CA MET A 204 -14.22 3.46 -7.46
C MET A 204 -15.69 3.16 -7.21
N TYR A 205 -16.05 2.92 -5.95
CA TYR A 205 -17.44 2.69 -5.55
C TYR A 205 -18.35 3.85 -5.95
N PHE A 206 -17.96 5.08 -5.65
CA PHE A 206 -18.74 6.27 -6.02
C PHE A 206 -18.90 6.41 -7.52
N LEU A 207 -17.83 6.16 -8.28
CA LEU A 207 -17.89 6.20 -9.75
C LEU A 207 -18.90 5.19 -10.30
N VAL A 208 -18.82 3.92 -9.89
CA VAL A 208 -19.70 2.87 -10.42
C VAL A 208 -21.14 3.01 -9.91
N SER A 209 -21.34 3.52 -8.70
CA SER A 209 -22.66 3.84 -8.16
C SER A 209 -23.34 4.97 -8.94
N GLU A 210 -22.58 6.03 -9.28
CA GLU A 210 -23.07 7.11 -10.13
C GLU A 210 -23.43 6.64 -11.55
N LEU A 211 -22.60 5.76 -12.13
CA LEU A 211 -22.91 5.15 -13.42
C LEU A 211 -24.20 4.32 -13.36
N LYS A 212 -24.37 3.51 -12.32
CA LYS A 212 -25.57 2.69 -12.10
C LYS A 212 -26.81 3.56 -11.92
N LYS A 213 -26.72 4.61 -11.09
CA LYS A 213 -27.83 5.58 -10.85
C LYS A 213 -28.33 6.23 -12.14
N ASN A 214 -27.42 6.47 -13.09
CA ASN A 214 -27.74 7.07 -14.39
C ASN A 214 -28.02 6.04 -15.50
N ASP A 215 -28.16 4.76 -15.17
CA ASP A 215 -28.30 3.62 -16.10
C ASP A 215 -27.23 3.57 -17.21
N ILE A 216 -26.00 3.98 -16.88
CA ILE A 216 -24.86 3.96 -17.79
C ILE A 216 -24.13 2.63 -17.64
N LYS A 217 -24.18 1.81 -18.68
CA LYS A 217 -23.48 0.53 -18.78
C LYS A 217 -22.46 0.63 -19.92
N LEU A 218 -21.17 0.47 -19.56
CA LEU A 218 -20.07 0.51 -20.50
C LEU A 218 -19.48 -0.89 -20.69
N LYS A 219 -19.06 -1.22 -21.88
CA LYS A 219 -18.33 -2.44 -22.16
C LYS A 219 -16.88 -2.09 -22.51
N LEU A 220 -16.05 -1.94 -21.49
CA LEU A 220 -14.64 -1.64 -21.66
C LEU A 220 -13.88 -2.82 -22.25
N ASN A 221 -12.70 -2.55 -22.83
CA ASN A 221 -11.81 -3.59 -23.35
C ASN A 221 -11.54 -4.66 -22.31
N LYS A 222 -11.57 -5.96 -22.69
CA LYS A 222 -11.37 -7.11 -21.80
C LYS A 222 -10.02 -7.14 -21.06
N ARG A 223 -9.03 -6.34 -21.50
CA ARG A 223 -7.74 -6.14 -20.82
C ARG A 223 -7.76 -4.98 -19.81
N SER A 224 -8.90 -4.29 -19.67
CA SER A 224 -9.06 -3.25 -18.65
C SER A 224 -8.92 -3.86 -17.26
N LYS A 225 -8.36 -3.08 -16.31
CA LYS A 225 -8.04 -3.56 -14.96
C LYS A 225 -8.39 -2.50 -13.91
N VAL A 226 -8.74 -2.99 -12.74
CA VAL A 226 -8.96 -2.17 -11.54
C VAL A 226 -7.88 -2.49 -10.52
N LEU A 227 -7.10 -1.48 -10.10
CA LEU A 227 -5.95 -1.58 -9.22
C LEU A 227 -6.19 -0.68 -8.01
N LEU A 228 -6.78 -1.23 -6.96
CA LEU A 228 -7.19 -0.48 -5.77
C LEU A 228 -6.21 -0.64 -4.62
N GLY A 229 -6.04 0.41 -3.82
CA GLY A 229 -5.18 0.36 -2.64
C GLY A 229 -5.46 1.52 -1.68
N GLY A 230 -4.92 1.43 -0.47
CA GLY A 230 -5.06 2.46 0.57
C GLY A 230 -6.36 2.37 1.39
N GLY A 231 -7.17 1.33 1.17
CA GLY A 231 -8.38 1.03 1.94
C GLY A 231 -9.51 2.06 1.77
N TRP A 232 -10.63 1.79 2.40
CA TRP A 232 -11.83 2.66 2.39
C TRP A 232 -11.67 3.92 3.24
N LYS A 233 -10.67 3.94 4.12
CA LYS A 233 -10.36 5.07 5.04
C LYS A 233 -11.59 5.49 5.84
N GLN A 234 -11.96 6.73 5.75
CA GLN A 234 -13.13 7.31 6.44
C GLN A 234 -14.48 6.91 5.86
N PHE A 235 -14.50 6.33 4.64
CA PHE A 235 -15.69 5.70 4.06
C PHE A 235 -15.85 4.24 4.50
N SER A 236 -15.22 3.84 5.62
CA SER A 236 -15.39 2.49 6.18
C SER A 236 -16.84 2.16 6.50
N ASN A 237 -17.66 3.17 6.87
CA ASN A 237 -19.10 3.01 7.11
C ASN A 237 -19.91 2.82 5.82
N GLU A 238 -19.38 3.21 4.69
CA GLU A 238 -19.98 3.06 3.35
C GLU A 238 -19.44 1.83 2.61
N LYS A 239 -18.57 1.07 3.27
CA LYS A 239 -18.01 -0.15 2.71
C LYS A 239 -19.12 -1.17 2.55
N ILE A 240 -19.40 -1.50 1.29
CA ILE A 240 -20.30 -2.58 0.91
C ILE A 240 -19.58 -3.92 0.92
N ASP A 241 -20.34 -5.01 0.78
CA ASP A 241 -19.80 -6.35 0.60
C ASP A 241 -18.86 -6.42 -0.61
N GLU A 242 -17.81 -7.22 -0.51
CA GLU A 242 -16.77 -7.32 -1.55
C GLU A 242 -17.33 -7.89 -2.85
N GLU A 243 -18.21 -8.88 -2.78
CA GLU A 243 -18.82 -9.50 -3.97
C GLU A 243 -19.80 -8.53 -4.64
N GLU A 244 -20.60 -7.82 -3.85
CA GLU A 244 -21.48 -6.75 -4.35
C GLU A 244 -20.68 -5.66 -5.07
N PHE A 245 -19.56 -5.23 -4.47
CA PHE A 245 -18.69 -4.21 -5.07
C PHE A 245 -18.12 -4.62 -6.42
N TYR A 246 -17.60 -5.84 -6.53
CA TYR A 246 -17.06 -6.31 -7.80
C TYR A 246 -18.14 -6.66 -8.82
N SER A 247 -19.32 -7.09 -8.39
CA SER A 247 -20.50 -7.28 -9.25
C SER A 247 -20.94 -5.95 -9.87
N LEU A 248 -20.94 -4.86 -9.08
CA LEU A 248 -21.26 -3.53 -9.55
C LEU A 248 -20.24 -3.02 -10.59
N ILE A 249 -18.95 -3.26 -10.39
CA ILE A 249 -17.90 -2.97 -11.37
C ILE A 249 -18.13 -3.73 -12.68
N GLN A 250 -18.46 -5.01 -12.58
CA GLN A 250 -18.71 -5.84 -13.76
C GLN A 250 -19.99 -5.41 -14.50
N GLU A 251 -21.05 -5.08 -13.78
CA GLU A 251 -22.31 -4.61 -14.37
C GLU A 251 -22.14 -3.29 -15.11
N THR A 252 -21.43 -2.32 -14.50
CA THR A 252 -21.32 -0.95 -15.04
C THR A 252 -20.22 -0.79 -16.08
N LEU A 253 -19.10 -1.52 -15.96
CA LEU A 253 -17.90 -1.33 -16.78
C LEU A 253 -17.53 -2.57 -17.62
N GLY A 254 -18.16 -3.72 -17.41
CA GLY A 254 -17.80 -4.96 -18.08
C GLY A 254 -16.47 -5.57 -17.63
N ILE A 255 -15.89 -5.12 -16.51
CA ILE A 255 -14.61 -5.62 -15.98
C ILE A 255 -14.88 -6.78 -15.03
N LYS A 256 -14.36 -7.98 -15.35
CA LYS A 256 -14.51 -9.18 -14.53
C LYS A 256 -13.71 -9.11 -13.24
N ARG A 257 -14.12 -9.84 -12.21
CA ARG A 257 -13.43 -9.95 -10.90
C ARG A 257 -11.94 -10.26 -11.03
N ASP A 258 -11.55 -11.15 -11.95
CA ASP A 258 -10.13 -11.54 -12.19
C ASP A 258 -9.25 -10.40 -12.69
N ASN A 259 -9.83 -9.31 -13.13
CA ASN A 259 -9.13 -8.08 -13.53
C ASN A 259 -9.17 -6.98 -12.44
N CYS A 260 -9.68 -7.30 -11.25
CA CYS A 260 -9.73 -6.41 -10.11
C CYS A 260 -8.71 -6.86 -9.05
N TYR A 261 -7.82 -5.96 -8.69
CA TYR A 261 -6.71 -6.20 -7.76
C TYR A 261 -6.80 -5.24 -6.60
N GLU A 262 -6.59 -5.73 -5.39
CA GLU A 262 -6.49 -4.90 -4.20
C GLU A 262 -5.10 -5.02 -3.59
N PHE A 263 -4.49 -3.87 -3.33
CA PHE A 263 -3.14 -3.75 -2.78
C PHE A 263 -3.17 -3.16 -1.39
N PHE A 264 -2.25 -3.63 -0.56
CA PHE A 264 -1.95 -3.06 0.74
C PHE A 264 -0.46 -2.69 0.81
N SER A 265 -0.15 -1.54 1.39
CA SER A 265 1.19 -1.10 1.78
C SER A 265 1.07 0.05 2.77
N ALA A 266 2.12 0.29 3.55
CA ALA A 266 2.25 1.48 4.40
C ALA A 266 3.45 2.31 3.93
N VAL A 267 3.44 3.62 4.20
CA VAL A 267 4.57 4.49 3.84
C VAL A 267 5.80 4.12 4.68
N GLU A 268 5.57 3.73 5.92
CA GLU A 268 6.56 3.25 6.88
C GLU A 268 7.06 1.82 6.56
N HIS A 269 6.33 1.09 5.71
CA HIS A 269 6.69 -0.24 5.24
C HIS A 269 6.40 -0.35 3.72
N PRO A 270 7.31 0.12 2.85
CA PRO A 270 7.06 0.28 1.42
C PRO A 270 7.21 -1.04 0.64
N ILE A 271 6.66 -2.12 1.18
CA ILE A 271 6.54 -3.41 0.53
C ILE A 271 5.08 -3.61 0.08
N PRO A 272 4.82 -3.98 -1.19
CA PRO A 272 3.48 -4.21 -1.68
C PRO A 272 2.97 -5.61 -1.31
N TYR A 273 1.71 -5.69 -0.97
CA TYR A 273 0.94 -6.92 -0.84
C TYR A 273 -0.26 -6.84 -1.76
N CYS A 274 -0.58 -7.95 -2.43
CA CYS A 274 -1.73 -8.04 -3.32
C CYS A 274 -2.65 -9.15 -2.85
N LYS A 275 -3.96 -8.90 -2.80
CA LYS A 275 -4.94 -9.95 -2.56
C LYS A 275 -4.86 -11.00 -3.66
N CYS A 276 -4.81 -12.26 -3.30
CA CYS A 276 -4.95 -13.39 -4.21
C CYS A 276 -6.44 -13.59 -4.59
N LYS A 277 -6.71 -14.57 -5.46
CA LYS A 277 -8.09 -14.92 -5.86
C LYS A 277 -9.03 -15.30 -4.70
N ASN A 278 -8.46 -15.73 -3.56
CA ASN A 278 -9.20 -16.07 -2.35
C ASN A 278 -9.28 -14.90 -1.33
N GLY A 279 -8.95 -13.66 -1.76
CA GLY A 279 -9.09 -12.46 -0.95
C GLY A 279 -7.99 -12.25 0.13
N ASN A 280 -6.90 -13.02 0.12
CA ASN A 280 -5.86 -12.99 1.13
C ASN A 280 -4.60 -12.26 0.66
N PHE A 281 -3.94 -11.49 1.56
CA PHE A 281 -2.67 -10.82 1.29
C PHE A 281 -1.49 -11.74 1.58
N HIS A 282 -0.86 -12.28 0.54
CA HIS A 282 0.31 -13.14 0.67
C HIS A 282 1.56 -12.34 0.99
N ILE A 283 2.38 -12.89 1.91
CA ILE A 283 3.61 -12.26 2.39
C ILE A 283 4.72 -12.50 1.39
N THR A 284 5.29 -11.42 0.89
CA THR A 284 6.41 -11.49 -0.06
C THR A 284 7.71 -11.90 0.64
N ALA A 285 8.66 -12.43 -0.10
CA ALA A 285 9.99 -12.79 0.41
C ALA A 285 10.82 -11.59 0.90
N TYR A 286 10.36 -10.38 0.65
CA TYR A 286 11.00 -9.12 1.04
C TYR A 286 10.61 -8.66 2.44
N SER A 287 9.71 -9.38 3.09
CA SER A 287 9.16 -9.01 4.39
C SER A 287 8.80 -10.21 5.26
N LYS A 288 8.73 -9.97 6.56
CA LYS A 288 8.08 -10.83 7.54
C LYS A 288 6.89 -10.08 8.11
N VAL A 289 5.80 -10.81 8.34
CA VAL A 289 4.60 -10.31 9.03
C VAL A 289 4.46 -11.08 10.33
N ILE A 290 4.16 -10.35 11.39
CA ILE A 290 3.86 -10.89 12.72
C ILE A 290 2.56 -10.24 13.17
N VAL A 291 1.67 -11.04 13.76
CA VAL A 291 0.48 -10.52 14.43
C VAL A 291 0.70 -10.63 15.93
N ARG A 292 0.56 -9.49 16.63
CA ARG A 292 0.90 -9.36 18.03
C ARG A 292 -0.32 -9.14 18.89
N ASP A 293 -0.31 -9.72 20.08
CA ASP A 293 -1.30 -9.42 21.11
C ASP A 293 -1.24 -7.93 21.51
N VAL A 294 -2.41 -7.31 21.65
CA VAL A 294 -2.52 -5.86 21.93
C VAL A 294 -1.95 -5.46 23.30
N LYS A 295 -1.98 -6.38 24.27
CA LYS A 295 -1.57 -6.11 25.67
C LYS A 295 -0.12 -6.49 25.92
N THR A 296 0.27 -7.69 25.47
CA THR A 296 1.60 -8.25 25.75
C THR A 296 2.62 -7.94 24.68
N LEU A 297 2.18 -7.50 23.49
CA LEU A 297 2.99 -7.26 22.28
C LEU A 297 3.76 -8.50 21.78
N LYS A 298 3.49 -9.67 22.36
CA LYS A 298 4.05 -10.95 21.91
C LYS A 298 3.30 -11.49 20.70
N PRO A 299 3.93 -12.33 19.88
CA PRO A 299 3.23 -13.02 18.78
C PRO A 299 2.05 -13.83 19.32
N ILE A 300 0.97 -13.82 18.56
CA ILE A 300 -0.21 -14.66 18.85
C ILE A 300 -0.30 -15.80 17.83
N GLU A 301 -1.12 -16.80 18.18
CA GLU A 301 -1.38 -17.95 17.32
C GLU A 301 -2.03 -17.53 16.01
N ASN A 302 -1.76 -18.31 14.95
CA ASN A 302 -2.39 -18.12 13.64
C ASN A 302 -3.92 -18.17 13.76
N GLY A 303 -4.60 -17.33 12.98
CA GLY A 303 -6.05 -17.20 12.99
C GLY A 303 -6.62 -16.37 14.14
N LYS A 304 -5.80 -15.82 15.03
CA LYS A 304 -6.24 -14.86 16.06
C LYS A 304 -5.97 -13.42 15.62
N LYS A 305 -6.85 -12.50 16.02
CA LYS A 305 -6.76 -11.06 15.72
C LYS A 305 -5.78 -10.35 16.65
N GLY A 306 -4.88 -9.57 16.06
CA GLY A 306 -3.95 -8.75 16.81
C GLY A 306 -3.40 -7.60 15.95
N ILE A 307 -2.44 -6.86 16.50
CA ILE A 307 -1.77 -5.74 15.83
C ILE A 307 -0.81 -6.27 14.78
N LEU A 308 -0.86 -5.66 13.60
CA LEU A 308 -0.01 -6.01 12.47
C LEU A 308 1.37 -5.36 12.59
N ASN A 309 2.40 -6.19 12.64
CA ASN A 309 3.80 -5.78 12.65
C ASN A 309 4.52 -6.31 11.41
N PHE A 310 5.24 -5.41 10.74
CA PHE A 310 6.01 -5.68 9.54
C PHE A 310 7.50 -5.59 9.80
N ILE A 311 8.28 -6.47 9.18
CA ILE A 311 9.75 -6.44 9.20
C ILE A 311 10.26 -6.46 7.77
N THR A 312 11.17 -5.54 7.42
CA THR A 312 11.87 -5.49 6.13
C THR A 312 13.23 -4.82 6.25
N PRO A 313 14.26 -5.32 5.54
CA PRO A 313 15.57 -4.68 5.51
C PRO A 313 15.70 -3.62 4.39
N LEU A 314 14.61 -3.16 3.77
CA LEU A 314 14.66 -2.34 2.54
C LEU A 314 15.31 -0.97 2.76
N VAL A 315 14.88 -0.22 3.78
CA VAL A 315 15.27 1.17 4.01
C VAL A 315 16.42 1.26 4.99
N LYS A 316 17.46 2.06 4.66
CA LYS A 316 18.59 2.37 5.54
C LYS A 316 18.60 3.79 6.07
N SER A 317 17.89 4.71 5.42
CA SER A 317 17.84 6.12 5.81
C SER A 317 17.06 6.41 7.10
N MET A 318 16.28 5.45 7.57
CA MET A 318 15.48 5.52 8.80
C MET A 318 15.38 4.12 9.42
N PRO A 319 15.17 3.99 10.74
CA PRO A 319 15.04 2.71 11.43
C PRO A 319 13.63 2.07 11.21
N LEU A 320 13.32 1.76 9.94
CA LEU A 320 12.05 1.14 9.52
C LEU A 320 12.13 -0.39 9.49
N VAL A 321 13.04 -0.99 10.27
CA VAL A 321 13.26 -2.44 10.24
C VAL A 321 12.05 -3.21 10.74
N SER A 322 11.46 -2.79 11.87
CA SER A 322 10.30 -3.41 12.50
C SER A 322 9.26 -2.34 12.82
N VAL A 323 8.16 -2.33 12.07
CA VAL A 323 7.12 -1.30 12.18
C VAL A 323 5.78 -1.94 12.48
N ALA A 324 5.10 -1.48 13.53
CA ALA A 324 3.72 -1.81 13.79
C ALA A 324 2.78 -0.76 13.20
N THR A 325 1.76 -1.23 12.48
CA THR A 325 0.67 -0.37 12.02
C THR A 325 -0.51 -0.46 12.98
N ASP A 326 -1.45 0.51 12.87
CA ASP A 326 -2.69 0.46 13.65
C ASP A 326 -3.70 -0.55 13.07
N ASP A 327 -3.29 -1.36 12.08
CA ASP A 327 -4.18 -2.32 11.43
C ASP A 327 -4.30 -3.59 12.27
N ILE A 328 -5.54 -4.10 12.40
CA ILE A 328 -5.84 -5.39 13.01
C ILE A 328 -5.83 -6.47 11.93
N ALA A 329 -5.12 -7.55 12.19
CA ALA A 329 -4.96 -8.64 11.23
C ALA A 329 -5.00 -10.02 11.89
N GLU A 330 -5.19 -11.04 11.06
CA GLU A 330 -4.96 -12.46 11.35
C GLU A 330 -3.89 -12.99 10.41
N LEU A 331 -3.00 -13.85 10.91
CA LEU A 331 -1.94 -14.52 10.12
C LEU A 331 -2.32 -15.99 9.92
N TYR A 332 -1.99 -16.54 8.74
CA TYR A 332 -2.29 -17.91 8.34
C TYR A 332 -1.13 -18.58 7.60
N GLU A 333 -1.02 -19.91 7.74
CA GLU A 333 -0.06 -20.71 7.00
C GLU A 333 -0.44 -20.89 5.52
N THR A 334 0.55 -21.15 4.67
CA THR A 334 0.39 -21.27 3.21
C THR A 334 -0.66 -22.27 2.78
N ARG A 335 -0.68 -23.48 3.39
CA ARG A 335 -1.58 -24.60 3.03
C ARG A 335 -3.06 -24.29 3.19
N GLU A 336 -3.41 -23.28 3.98
CA GLU A 336 -4.80 -22.92 4.27
C GLU A 336 -5.42 -22.02 3.17
N CYS A 337 -4.61 -21.35 2.34
CA CYS A 337 -5.15 -20.44 1.31
C CYS A 337 -5.70 -21.17 0.07
N GLY A 338 -5.00 -22.16 -0.44
CA GLY A 338 -5.39 -22.89 -1.66
C GLY A 338 -5.36 -22.08 -2.96
N CYS A 339 -4.80 -20.87 -2.98
CA CYS A 339 -4.76 -20.02 -4.17
C CYS A 339 -3.64 -20.37 -5.16
N GLY A 340 -2.65 -21.17 -4.75
CA GLY A 340 -1.46 -21.53 -5.51
C GLY A 340 -0.21 -20.69 -5.23
N ILE A 341 -0.30 -19.63 -4.40
CA ILE A 341 0.87 -18.87 -3.94
C ILE A 341 1.44 -19.56 -2.70
N ALA A 342 2.69 -19.98 -2.79
CA ALA A 342 3.39 -20.73 -1.74
C ALA A 342 4.04 -19.81 -0.70
N SER A 343 3.24 -19.00 0.01
CA SER A 343 3.71 -18.17 1.12
C SER A 343 2.60 -17.96 2.16
N PRO A 344 2.93 -17.72 3.43
CA PRO A 344 1.94 -17.32 4.44
C PRO A 344 1.15 -16.09 3.98
N TYR A 345 -0.03 -15.89 4.56
CA TYR A 345 -0.88 -14.76 4.23
C TYR A 345 -1.54 -14.17 5.47
N PHE A 346 -2.03 -12.95 5.34
CA PHE A 346 -2.80 -12.28 6.37
C PHE A 346 -4.12 -11.72 5.83
N LYS A 347 -5.07 -11.53 6.74
CA LYS A 347 -6.36 -10.86 6.50
C LYS A 347 -6.39 -9.58 7.32
N LEU A 348 -6.96 -8.51 6.76
CA LEU A 348 -7.13 -7.22 7.43
C LEU A 348 -8.59 -7.05 7.88
N PHE A 349 -8.77 -6.56 9.12
CA PHE A 349 -10.09 -6.34 9.73
C PHE A 349 -10.39 -4.87 10.04
N GLY A 350 -9.51 -3.96 9.66
CA GLY A 350 -9.64 -2.53 9.93
C GLY A 350 -8.56 -2.01 10.86
N ARG A 351 -8.78 -0.84 11.46
CA ARG A 351 -7.82 -0.19 12.35
C ARG A 351 -8.28 -0.19 13.78
N ALA A 352 -7.35 -0.38 14.71
CA ALA A 352 -7.58 -0.15 16.13
C ALA A 352 -7.75 1.37 16.36
N GLY A 353 -8.85 1.78 17.00
CA GLY A 353 -9.00 3.15 17.49
C GLY A 353 -9.31 4.22 16.45
N ILE A 354 -10.29 3.99 15.55
CA ILE A 354 -10.76 5.02 14.62
C ILE A 354 -11.60 6.06 15.38
N GLY A 355 -10.91 7.09 15.91
CA GLY A 355 -11.55 8.37 16.18
C GLY A 355 -11.79 9.11 14.87
N LYS A 356 -12.88 9.87 14.77
CA LYS A 356 -13.38 10.61 13.59
C LYS A 356 -12.26 11.25 12.76
N VAL A 357 -12.10 10.80 11.50
CA VAL A 357 -11.07 11.26 10.57
C VAL A 357 -11.66 12.19 9.54
N LYS A 358 -11.25 13.45 9.63
CA LYS A 358 -11.58 14.47 8.61
C LYS A 358 -10.35 14.73 7.75
N THR A 359 -10.23 14.32 6.48
CA THR A 359 -9.34 15.03 5.52
C THR A 359 -9.47 14.68 4.04
N CYS A 360 -9.75 13.43 3.64
CA CYS A 360 -9.93 13.14 2.19
C CYS A 360 -11.40 12.90 1.82
N ALA A 361 -12.29 13.01 2.78
CA ALA A 361 -13.67 12.57 2.69
C ALA A 361 -14.67 13.68 2.40
N ALA A 362 -14.44 14.85 2.90
CA ALA A 362 -15.26 15.99 2.47
C ALA A 362 -15.31 16.06 0.94
N SER A 363 -14.16 15.80 0.31
CA SER A 363 -14.03 15.78 -1.14
C SER A 363 -14.81 14.68 -1.86
N ALA A 364 -15.07 13.53 -1.25
CA ALA A 364 -15.75 12.44 -1.94
C ALA A 364 -17.26 12.43 -1.73
N ALA A 365 -17.78 13.02 -0.65
CA ALA A 365 -19.21 13.30 -0.49
C ALA A 365 -19.70 14.26 -1.59
N GLU A 366 -18.88 15.25 -1.98
CA GLU A 366 -19.13 16.12 -3.13
C GLU A 366 -19.13 15.35 -4.47
N PHE A 367 -18.39 14.24 -4.58
CA PHE A 367 -18.38 13.38 -5.76
C PHE A 367 -19.74 12.72 -6.03
N LEU A 368 -20.55 12.52 -4.99
CA LEU A 368 -21.87 11.90 -5.05
C LEU A 368 -23.02 12.89 -5.26
N GLY A 369 -22.76 14.20 -5.35
CA GLY A 369 -23.82 15.19 -5.42
C GLY A 369 -24.68 15.22 -4.12
N GLY A 370 -24.10 14.80 -3.00
CA GLY A 370 -24.74 14.87 -1.68
C GLY A 370 -24.97 16.31 -1.27
N ASN A 371 -26.23 16.65 -1.00
CA ASN A 371 -26.71 17.97 -0.62
C ASN A 371 -25.86 18.60 0.48
N LYS A 372 -25.53 19.86 0.24
CA LYS A 372 -25.17 20.81 1.30
C LYS A 372 -26.42 20.99 2.17
N ASP A 373 -26.52 20.25 3.24
CA ASP A 373 -27.30 20.60 4.42
C ASP A 373 -27.00 19.54 5.49
N GLU A 374 -26.09 19.94 6.37
CA GLU A 374 -26.18 19.70 7.81
C GLU A 374 -24.92 20.28 8.47
N SER A 375 -25.05 21.56 8.81
CA SER A 375 -24.30 22.20 9.86
C SER A 375 -24.68 21.55 11.20
N VAL A 376 -23.75 20.98 11.91
CA VAL A 376 -23.46 21.19 13.34
C VAL A 376 -22.09 20.58 13.68
#